data_d96d4b89380d64447f2a87acd576a47e
#
_entry.id   d96d4b89380d64447f2a87acd576a47e
#
_cell.length_a   1.000
_cell.length_b   1.000
_cell.length_c   1.000
_cell.angle_alpha   90.00
_cell.angle_beta   90.00
_cell.angle_gamma   90.00
#
_symmetry.space_group_name_H-M   'P 1'
#
loop_
_entity.id
_entity.type
_entity.pdbx_description
1 polymer ?
#
loop_
_entity_poly.entity_id
_entity_poly.type
_entity_poly.pdbx_seq_one_letter_code
_entity_poly.pdbx_strand_id
1 'polypeptide(L)'
;MREAQARKERQRTQLVAAAVGVVVIVIAVAVGIVIGNRPAPAPVGGNGAAALAKLKTIPAATLDKAPAPTAQQAPTKLDGATARTTDGKPVVLYVGAEFCPYCAVERWALIGALSRFGTFSGLTETTSSSTDALPDTPTFSFLKSSFTSDHLVFKAVETQDRNGQPLQKLEGDDAALVQKYNPKGSIPWINYGGTRATTGPTVDSNAFEGKTYDQIMAGILDPASAIGKSVGPAINVMTAQVCAQNGGQPTAVCAATGVKAASAVLTK
;
A
#
# COMPACT_ATOMS: atom_id res chain seq x y z
N MET A 1 -10.89 56.07 31.83
CA MET A 1 -11.67 54.86 31.44
C MET A 1 -11.01 54.00 30.36
N ARG A 2 -10.44 54.56 29.29
CA ARG A 2 -9.78 53.78 28.20
C ARG A 2 -8.53 52.98 28.64
N GLU A 3 -7.70 53.52 29.52
CA GLU A 3 -6.49 52.82 30.01
C GLU A 3 -6.80 51.61 30.90
N ALA A 4 -7.86 51.67 31.70
CA ALA A 4 -8.27 50.54 32.55
C ALA A 4 -8.84 49.37 31.69
N GLN A 5 -9.51 49.68 30.58
CA GLN A 5 -9.97 48.68 29.63
C GLN A 5 -8.81 48.02 28.88
N ALA A 6 -7.84 48.77 28.40
CA ALA A 6 -6.66 48.26 27.73
C ALA A 6 -5.81 47.35 28.64
N ARG A 7 -5.71 47.66 29.96
CA ARG A 7 -5.03 46.79 30.95
C ARG A 7 -5.79 45.48 31.16
N LYS A 8 -7.13 45.51 31.23
CA LYS A 8 -7.95 44.29 31.36
C LYS A 8 -7.87 43.41 30.11
N GLU A 9 -7.84 43.98 28.92
CA GLU A 9 -7.66 43.20 27.67
C GLU A 9 -6.29 42.56 27.59
N ARG A 10 -5.21 43.25 27.91
CA ARG A 10 -3.87 42.70 27.98
C ARG A 10 -3.75 41.54 28.98
N GLN A 11 -4.33 41.71 30.17
CA GLN A 11 -4.36 40.64 31.18
C GLN A 11 -5.17 39.43 30.71
N ARG A 12 -6.30 39.63 30.03
CA ARG A 12 -7.11 38.56 29.46
C ARG A 12 -6.36 37.82 28.36
N THR A 13 -5.68 38.53 27.47
CA THR A 13 -4.86 37.94 26.41
C THR A 13 -3.69 37.14 26.97
N GLN A 14 -3.02 37.64 28.01
CA GLN A 14 -1.93 36.95 28.68
C GLN A 14 -2.42 35.69 29.42
N LEU A 15 -3.59 35.75 30.07
CA LEU A 15 -4.18 34.58 30.73
C LEU A 15 -4.62 33.50 29.71
N VAL A 16 -5.18 33.89 28.58
CA VAL A 16 -5.57 32.99 27.50
C VAL A 16 -4.31 32.34 26.87
N ALA A 17 -3.27 33.15 26.61
CA ALA A 17 -2.01 32.64 26.07
C ALA A 17 -1.33 31.67 27.05
N ALA A 18 -1.36 31.94 28.35
CA ALA A 18 -0.83 31.04 29.39
C ALA A 18 -1.64 29.73 29.49
N ALA A 19 -2.98 29.84 29.42
CA ALA A 19 -3.86 28.67 29.44
C ALA A 19 -3.66 27.76 28.20
N VAL A 20 -3.53 28.36 27.01
CA VAL A 20 -3.22 27.61 25.78
C VAL A 20 -1.85 26.95 25.88
N GLY A 21 -0.84 27.66 26.40
CA GLY A 21 0.50 27.10 26.61
C GLY A 21 0.49 25.87 27.53
N VAL A 22 -0.26 25.94 28.63
CA VAL A 22 -0.40 24.81 29.58
C VAL A 22 -1.10 23.61 28.91
N VAL A 23 -2.17 23.85 28.15
CA VAL A 23 -2.89 22.78 27.43
C VAL A 23 -1.97 22.10 26.40
N VAL A 24 -1.18 22.86 25.65
CA VAL A 24 -0.22 22.31 24.67
C VAL A 24 0.86 21.46 25.39
N ILE A 25 1.37 21.93 26.52
CA ILE A 25 2.36 21.17 27.34
C ILE A 25 1.71 19.89 27.87
N VAL A 26 0.50 19.95 28.40
CA VAL A 26 -0.21 18.77 28.94
C VAL A 26 -0.47 17.75 27.83
N ILE A 27 -0.88 18.21 26.62
CA ILE A 27 -1.05 17.33 25.47
C ILE A 27 0.30 16.73 25.04
N ALA A 28 1.36 17.52 24.97
CA ALA A 28 2.70 17.04 24.61
C ALA A 28 3.23 16.03 25.63
N VAL A 29 3.01 16.24 26.92
CA VAL A 29 3.39 15.31 28.00
C VAL A 29 2.53 14.05 27.93
N ALA A 30 1.21 14.15 27.72
CA ALA A 30 0.33 13.01 27.60
C ALA A 30 0.68 12.16 26.36
N VAL A 31 0.96 12.78 25.22
CA VAL A 31 1.45 12.11 24.01
C VAL A 31 2.82 11.49 24.26
N GLY A 32 3.74 12.20 24.92
CA GLY A 32 5.07 11.68 25.29
C GLY A 32 4.99 10.46 26.24
N ILE A 33 4.07 10.45 27.19
CA ILE A 33 3.86 9.31 28.11
C ILE A 33 3.24 8.12 27.37
N VAL A 34 2.28 8.36 26.45
CA VAL A 34 1.66 7.30 25.63
C VAL A 34 2.68 6.69 24.66
N ILE A 35 3.56 7.51 24.07
CA ILE A 35 4.64 7.03 23.19
C ILE A 35 5.74 6.32 24.02
N GLY A 36 6.11 6.86 25.19
CA GLY A 36 7.17 6.31 26.04
C GLY A 36 6.80 5.01 26.76
N ASN A 37 5.51 4.72 26.96
CA ASN A 37 5.03 3.48 27.58
C ASN A 37 4.57 2.41 26.57
N ARG A 38 4.72 2.66 25.26
CA ARG A 38 4.51 1.57 24.28
C ARG A 38 5.62 0.54 24.50
N PRO A 39 5.29 -0.75 24.64
CA PRO A 39 6.30 -1.80 24.61
C PRO A 39 7.17 -1.58 23.37
N ALA A 40 8.49 -1.69 23.51
CA ALA A 40 9.38 -1.67 22.35
C ALA A 40 8.82 -2.67 21.34
N PRO A 41 8.70 -2.28 20.05
CA PRO A 41 8.23 -3.20 19.02
C PRO A 41 9.07 -4.46 19.12
N ALA A 42 8.41 -5.62 19.21
CA ALA A 42 9.13 -6.88 19.09
C ALA A 42 9.98 -6.81 17.83
N PRO A 43 11.26 -7.25 17.85
CA PRO A 43 12.08 -7.26 16.66
C PRO A 43 11.26 -7.89 15.54
N VAL A 44 11.16 -7.22 14.38
CA VAL A 44 10.46 -7.78 13.23
C VAL A 44 11.18 -9.07 12.87
N GLY A 45 10.73 -10.17 13.45
CA GLY A 45 11.34 -11.48 13.32
C GLY A 45 10.90 -12.15 12.02
N GLY A 46 11.67 -13.12 11.60
CA GLY A 46 11.39 -13.91 10.42
C GLY A 46 12.38 -13.68 9.29
N ASN A 47 12.35 -14.59 8.31
CA ASN A 47 13.25 -14.57 7.16
C ASN A 47 12.54 -13.90 5.96
N GLY A 48 12.72 -12.58 5.82
CA GLY A 48 12.12 -11.82 4.73
C GLY A 48 12.61 -12.28 3.35
N ALA A 49 13.88 -12.66 3.21
CA ALA A 49 14.40 -13.17 1.94
C ALA A 49 13.72 -14.50 1.54
N ALA A 50 13.51 -15.42 2.49
CA ALA A 50 12.79 -16.67 2.23
C ALA A 50 11.31 -16.41 1.94
N ALA A 51 10.68 -15.47 2.65
CA ALA A 51 9.30 -15.06 2.41
C ALA A 51 9.16 -14.43 1.01
N LEU A 52 10.07 -13.56 0.60
CA LEU A 52 10.09 -12.95 -0.73
C LEU A 52 10.25 -14.01 -1.85
N ALA A 53 11.13 -14.97 -1.65
CA ALA A 53 11.33 -16.05 -2.62
C ALA A 53 10.02 -16.84 -2.84
N LYS A 54 9.31 -17.20 -1.79
CA LYS A 54 8.01 -17.87 -1.85
C LYS A 54 6.92 -16.98 -2.45
N LEU A 55 6.91 -15.68 -2.07
CA LEU A 55 5.92 -14.72 -2.57
C LEU A 55 6.00 -14.55 -4.10
N LYS A 56 7.21 -14.55 -4.64
CA LYS A 56 7.44 -14.47 -6.10
C LYS A 56 7.05 -15.74 -6.85
N THR A 57 6.82 -16.85 -6.15
CA THR A 57 6.55 -18.17 -6.74
C THR A 57 5.33 -18.85 -6.13
N ILE A 58 4.31 -18.09 -5.70
CA ILE A 58 3.07 -18.66 -5.15
C ILE A 58 2.47 -19.65 -6.16
N PRO A 59 2.21 -20.92 -5.77
CA PRO A 59 1.60 -21.89 -6.68
C PRO A 59 0.22 -21.41 -7.18
N ALA A 60 -0.05 -21.56 -8.47
CA ALA A 60 -1.36 -21.21 -9.04
C ALA A 60 -2.50 -21.93 -8.32
N ALA A 61 -2.32 -23.19 -7.95
CA ALA A 61 -3.30 -23.97 -7.20
C ALA A 61 -3.66 -23.40 -5.82
N THR A 62 -2.76 -22.62 -5.17
CA THR A 62 -3.04 -21.89 -3.94
C THR A 62 -3.99 -20.72 -4.22
N LEU A 63 -3.70 -19.94 -5.27
CA LEU A 63 -4.51 -18.79 -5.67
C LEU A 63 -5.86 -19.21 -6.26
N ASP A 64 -5.95 -20.35 -6.91
CA ASP A 64 -7.20 -20.91 -7.43
C ASP A 64 -8.18 -21.35 -6.32
N LYS A 65 -7.67 -21.61 -5.11
CA LYS A 65 -8.46 -21.92 -3.90
C LYS A 65 -8.85 -20.65 -3.10
N ALA A 66 -8.36 -19.48 -3.49
CA ALA A 66 -8.75 -18.25 -2.82
C ALA A 66 -10.26 -18.02 -2.93
N PRO A 67 -10.91 -17.47 -1.90
CA PRO A 67 -12.34 -17.15 -1.98
C PRO A 67 -12.61 -16.11 -3.08
N ALA A 68 -13.89 -15.99 -3.46
CA ALA A 68 -14.30 -14.99 -4.43
C ALA A 68 -13.95 -13.57 -3.93
N PRO A 69 -13.41 -12.71 -4.80
CA PRO A 69 -13.10 -11.33 -4.42
C PRO A 69 -14.37 -10.53 -4.16
N THR A 70 -14.22 -9.48 -3.36
CA THR A 70 -15.27 -8.51 -3.10
C THR A 70 -15.15 -7.31 -4.06
N ALA A 71 -16.24 -6.52 -4.19
CA ALA A 71 -16.21 -5.30 -4.99
C ALA A 71 -15.17 -4.27 -4.51
N GLN A 72 -14.86 -4.26 -3.21
CA GLN A 72 -13.86 -3.36 -2.62
C GLN A 72 -12.43 -3.63 -3.11
N GLN A 73 -12.17 -4.84 -3.60
CA GLN A 73 -10.86 -5.21 -4.14
C GLN A 73 -10.70 -4.80 -5.62
N ALA A 74 -11.82 -4.46 -6.28
CA ALA A 74 -11.80 -4.11 -7.69
C ALA A 74 -11.28 -2.68 -7.92
N PRO A 75 -10.40 -2.48 -8.93
CA PRO A 75 -10.00 -1.14 -9.31
C PRO A 75 -11.18 -0.36 -9.91
N THR A 76 -11.34 0.89 -9.47
CA THR A 76 -12.36 1.81 -9.98
C THR A 76 -11.94 2.36 -11.34
N LYS A 77 -12.89 2.49 -12.26
CA LYS A 77 -12.70 3.15 -13.55
C LYS A 77 -12.43 4.65 -13.34
N LEU A 78 -11.50 5.20 -14.07
CA LEU A 78 -11.15 6.62 -14.04
C LEU A 78 -11.84 7.34 -15.22
N ASP A 79 -12.79 8.24 -14.91
CA ASP A 79 -13.57 8.93 -15.93
C ASP A 79 -12.71 9.86 -16.79
N GLY A 80 -12.88 9.77 -18.11
CA GLY A 80 -12.10 10.54 -19.07
C GLY A 80 -10.61 10.21 -19.08
N ALA A 81 -10.22 9.04 -18.56
CA ALA A 81 -8.84 8.57 -18.61
C ALA A 81 -8.55 7.85 -19.92
N THR A 82 -7.31 7.99 -20.39
CA THR A 82 -6.77 7.30 -21.56
C THR A 82 -5.85 6.17 -21.17
N ALA A 83 -5.76 5.15 -22.03
CA ALA A 83 -4.82 4.04 -21.82
C ALA A 83 -3.38 4.55 -21.82
N ARG A 84 -2.57 4.03 -20.87
CA ARG A 84 -1.14 4.31 -20.74
C ARG A 84 -0.34 3.06 -21.04
N THR A 85 0.45 3.14 -22.09
CA THR A 85 1.33 2.06 -22.52
C THR A 85 2.75 2.58 -22.74
N THR A 86 3.73 1.70 -22.60
CA THR A 86 5.11 1.90 -23.02
C THR A 86 5.49 0.68 -23.87
N ASP A 87 5.93 0.90 -25.09
CA ASP A 87 6.26 -0.15 -26.07
C ASP A 87 5.10 -1.17 -26.24
N GLY A 88 3.87 -0.67 -26.26
CA GLY A 88 2.65 -1.49 -26.40
C GLY A 88 2.24 -2.25 -25.10
N LYS A 89 3.01 -2.15 -24.04
CA LYS A 89 2.73 -2.80 -22.75
C LYS A 89 2.01 -1.85 -21.79
N PRO A 90 0.95 -2.29 -21.08
CA PRO A 90 0.28 -1.45 -20.10
C PRO A 90 1.23 -1.06 -18.96
N VAL A 91 1.12 0.19 -18.50
CA VAL A 91 1.90 0.70 -17.37
C VAL A 91 1.11 0.51 -16.08
N VAL A 92 1.66 -0.21 -15.12
CA VAL A 92 1.17 -0.26 -13.73
C VAL A 92 2.02 0.71 -12.91
N LEU A 93 1.38 1.72 -12.31
CA LEU A 93 2.02 2.72 -11.46
C LEU A 93 1.57 2.52 -10.01
N TYR A 94 2.51 2.25 -9.12
CA TYR A 94 2.31 2.25 -7.68
C TYR A 94 2.84 3.55 -7.07
N VAL A 95 2.04 4.15 -6.20
CA VAL A 95 2.43 5.30 -5.37
C VAL A 95 2.18 4.96 -3.91
N GLY A 96 3.21 5.05 -3.10
CA GLY A 96 3.15 4.75 -1.68
C GLY A 96 4.24 5.43 -0.89
N ALA A 97 4.40 5.00 0.34
CA ALA A 97 5.48 5.41 1.22
C ALA A 97 5.87 4.24 2.13
N GLU A 98 7.14 4.15 2.50
CA GLU A 98 7.61 3.07 3.36
C GLU A 98 6.98 3.12 4.76
N PHE A 99 6.74 4.33 5.31
CA PHE A 99 6.12 4.48 6.64
C PHE A 99 4.70 3.92 6.71
N CYS A 100 3.97 3.93 5.59
CA CYS A 100 2.53 3.67 5.55
C CYS A 100 2.22 2.18 5.78
N PRO A 101 1.46 1.81 6.83
CA PRO A 101 1.13 0.41 7.11
C PRO A 101 0.19 -0.21 6.08
N TYR A 102 -0.70 0.60 5.51
CA TYR A 102 -1.59 0.18 4.42
C TYR A 102 -0.81 -0.09 3.12
N CYS A 103 0.25 0.67 2.87
CA CYS A 103 1.19 0.39 1.78
C CYS A 103 1.97 -0.91 2.06
N ALA A 104 2.36 -1.13 3.31
CA ALA A 104 3.09 -2.33 3.70
C ALA A 104 2.31 -3.61 3.37
N VAL A 105 1.03 -3.67 3.73
CA VAL A 105 0.19 -4.85 3.48
C VAL A 105 -0.14 -5.01 2.00
N GLU A 106 -0.37 -3.90 1.27
CA GLU A 106 -0.69 -3.94 -0.17
C GLU A 106 0.46 -4.44 -1.02
N ARG A 107 1.73 -4.14 -0.65
CA ARG A 107 2.91 -4.62 -1.39
C ARG A 107 2.99 -6.13 -1.44
N TRP A 108 2.50 -6.88 -0.44
CA TRP A 108 2.45 -8.33 -0.50
C TRP A 108 1.56 -8.83 -1.65
N ALA A 109 0.37 -8.25 -1.79
CA ALA A 109 -0.53 -8.61 -2.88
C ALA A 109 0.02 -8.18 -4.24
N LEU A 110 0.56 -6.96 -4.33
CA LEU A 110 1.10 -6.41 -5.58
C LEU A 110 2.32 -7.19 -6.08
N ILE A 111 3.28 -7.51 -5.20
CA ILE A 111 4.44 -8.33 -5.57
C ILE A 111 3.99 -9.72 -6.02
N GLY A 112 3.08 -10.36 -5.27
CA GLY A 112 2.54 -11.67 -5.66
C GLY A 112 1.85 -11.66 -7.01
N ALA A 113 1.07 -10.62 -7.31
CA ALA A 113 0.37 -10.48 -8.59
C ALA A 113 1.33 -10.22 -9.76
N LEU A 114 2.24 -9.25 -9.62
CA LEU A 114 3.13 -8.86 -10.71
C LEU A 114 4.20 -9.91 -10.99
N SER A 115 4.64 -10.69 -9.98
CA SER A 115 5.58 -11.79 -10.17
C SER A 115 5.06 -12.90 -11.11
N ARG A 116 3.77 -12.90 -11.41
CA ARG A 116 3.17 -13.81 -12.40
C ARG A 116 3.44 -13.37 -13.85
N PHE A 117 3.84 -12.12 -14.05
CA PHE A 117 4.07 -11.50 -15.36
C PHE A 117 5.54 -11.19 -15.63
N GLY A 118 6.38 -11.24 -14.62
CA GLY A 118 7.79 -10.86 -14.76
C GLY A 118 8.59 -11.11 -13.49
N THR A 119 9.76 -10.52 -13.43
CA THR A 119 10.73 -10.75 -12.37
C THR A 119 11.14 -9.47 -11.69
N PHE A 120 10.99 -9.43 -10.36
CA PHE A 120 11.56 -8.39 -9.51
C PHE A 120 13.00 -8.69 -9.15
N SER A 121 13.84 -7.66 -9.17
CA SER A 121 15.16 -7.64 -8.54
C SER A 121 15.29 -6.42 -7.63
N GLY A 122 16.20 -6.47 -6.65
CA GLY A 122 16.48 -5.34 -5.76
C GLY A 122 15.38 -4.97 -4.76
N LEU A 123 14.34 -5.79 -4.57
CA LEU A 123 13.40 -5.63 -3.46
C LEU A 123 14.16 -5.81 -2.14
N THR A 124 13.99 -4.86 -1.20
CA THR A 124 14.64 -4.90 0.12
C THR A 124 13.62 -5.04 1.23
N GLU A 125 13.97 -5.76 2.28
CA GLU A 125 13.15 -5.88 3.48
C GLU A 125 13.01 -4.51 4.16
N THR A 126 11.82 -4.18 4.63
CA THR A 126 11.51 -3.00 5.42
C THR A 126 10.26 -3.25 6.27
N THR A 127 9.90 -2.27 7.10
CA THR A 127 8.65 -2.28 7.87
C THR A 127 7.97 -0.92 7.73
N SER A 128 6.66 -0.87 8.00
CA SER A 128 5.97 0.40 8.21
C SER A 128 6.56 1.17 9.41
N SER A 129 6.12 2.41 9.61
CA SER A 129 6.51 3.21 10.78
C SER A 129 6.20 2.47 12.09
N SER A 130 7.04 2.68 13.11
CA SER A 130 6.81 2.18 14.47
C SER A 130 5.75 2.98 15.24
N THR A 131 5.29 4.10 14.69
CA THR A 131 4.36 5.03 15.37
C THR A 131 3.01 5.18 14.69
N ASP A 132 2.75 4.43 13.60
CA ASP A 132 1.49 4.47 12.87
C ASP A 132 0.50 3.37 13.36
N ALA A 133 -0.68 3.29 12.75
CA ALA A 133 -1.81 2.46 13.15
C ALA A 133 -1.48 0.95 13.27
N LEU A 134 -0.64 0.42 12.38
CA LEU A 134 -0.14 -0.96 12.41
C LEU A 134 1.40 -0.88 12.44
N PRO A 135 1.99 -0.70 13.63
CA PRO A 135 3.41 -0.42 13.75
C PRO A 135 4.26 -1.60 13.30
N ASP A 136 5.39 -1.27 12.67
CA ASP A 136 6.41 -2.23 12.25
C ASP A 136 5.90 -3.40 11.40
N THR A 137 4.85 -3.17 10.57
CA THR A 137 4.31 -4.19 9.66
C THR A 137 5.38 -4.60 8.65
N PRO A 138 5.80 -5.88 8.62
CA PRO A 138 6.83 -6.37 7.69
C PRO A 138 6.39 -6.26 6.24
N THR A 139 7.30 -5.78 5.39
CA THR A 139 7.04 -5.63 3.95
C THR A 139 8.35 -5.53 3.17
N PHE A 140 8.24 -5.23 1.87
CA PHE A 140 9.37 -5.01 0.98
C PHE A 140 9.28 -3.60 0.37
N SER A 141 10.43 -2.93 0.20
CA SER A 141 10.50 -1.63 -0.45
C SER A 141 10.72 -1.77 -1.94
N PHE A 142 10.06 -0.92 -2.71
CA PHE A 142 10.30 -0.77 -4.15
C PHE A 142 11.42 0.22 -4.49
N LEU A 143 11.94 0.97 -3.52
CA LEU A 143 12.86 2.10 -3.73
C LEU A 143 14.07 1.76 -4.63
N LYS A 144 14.64 0.57 -4.45
CA LYS A 144 15.82 0.10 -5.21
C LYS A 144 15.48 -1.05 -6.14
N SER A 145 14.19 -1.32 -6.34
CA SER A 145 13.78 -2.45 -7.16
C SER A 145 13.74 -2.10 -8.64
N SER A 146 13.89 -3.12 -9.45
CA SER A 146 13.54 -3.11 -10.87
C SER A 146 12.62 -4.28 -11.18
N PHE A 147 11.86 -4.13 -12.27
CA PHE A 147 10.94 -5.15 -12.75
C PHE A 147 11.12 -5.36 -14.25
N THR A 148 11.32 -6.60 -14.65
CA THR A 148 11.49 -6.98 -16.06
C THR A 148 10.31 -7.85 -16.48
N SER A 149 9.63 -7.50 -17.58
CA SER A 149 8.47 -8.21 -18.10
C SER A 149 8.25 -7.95 -19.59
N ASP A 150 7.78 -8.97 -20.29
CA ASP A 150 7.29 -8.84 -21.66
C ASP A 150 5.82 -8.43 -21.73
N HIS A 151 5.12 -8.37 -20.59
CA HIS A 151 3.66 -8.24 -20.51
C HIS A 151 3.17 -6.92 -19.95
N LEU A 152 3.98 -6.21 -19.19
CA LEU A 152 3.66 -4.91 -18.58
C LEU A 152 4.92 -4.12 -18.25
N VAL A 153 4.77 -2.82 -18.03
CA VAL A 153 5.79 -1.97 -17.41
C VAL A 153 5.34 -1.64 -15.99
N PHE A 154 6.20 -1.87 -15.00
CA PHE A 154 5.94 -1.48 -13.61
C PHE A 154 6.77 -0.28 -13.22
N LYS A 155 6.12 0.71 -12.64
CA LYS A 155 6.72 1.89 -12.02
C LYS A 155 6.28 1.96 -10.57
N ALA A 156 7.21 2.23 -9.66
CA ALA A 156 6.91 2.45 -8.26
C ALA A 156 7.53 3.76 -7.78
N VAL A 157 6.80 4.50 -6.96
CA VAL A 157 7.25 5.72 -6.30
C VAL A 157 7.01 5.57 -4.80
N GLU A 158 8.10 5.45 -4.05
CA GLU A 158 8.11 5.50 -2.58
C GLU A 158 8.39 6.95 -2.18
N THR A 159 7.34 7.66 -1.76
CA THR A 159 7.43 9.12 -1.55
C THR A 159 8.20 9.50 -0.29
N GLN A 160 8.16 8.64 0.73
CA GLN A 160 8.81 8.86 2.03
C GLN A 160 9.34 7.54 2.59
N ASP A 161 10.41 7.63 3.40
CA ASP A 161 10.94 6.49 4.14
C ASP A 161 10.04 6.12 5.33
N ARG A 162 10.44 5.08 6.09
CA ARG A 162 9.69 4.63 7.27
C ARG A 162 9.62 5.67 8.41
N ASN A 163 10.44 6.70 8.39
CA ASN A 163 10.48 7.79 9.37
C ASN A 163 9.82 9.07 8.84
N GLY A 164 9.20 9.01 7.64
CA GLY A 164 8.52 10.14 7.02
C GLY A 164 9.45 11.10 6.28
N GLN A 165 10.75 10.75 6.10
CA GLN A 165 11.68 11.60 5.35
C GLN A 165 11.44 11.43 3.84
N PRO A 166 11.51 12.52 3.06
CA PRO A 166 11.29 12.46 1.62
C PRO A 166 12.26 11.51 0.91
N LEU A 167 11.75 10.69 -0.04
CA LEU A 167 12.53 9.81 -0.90
C LEU A 167 12.38 10.21 -2.38
N GLN A 168 11.35 9.69 -3.03
CA GLN A 168 11.12 9.91 -4.46
C GLN A 168 10.00 10.93 -4.68
N LYS A 169 10.07 11.65 -5.80
CA LYS A 169 9.03 12.57 -6.24
C LYS A 169 8.30 12.01 -7.45
N LEU A 170 7.01 12.27 -7.51
CA LEU A 170 6.24 12.09 -8.73
C LEU A 170 6.60 13.21 -9.70
N GLU A 171 6.87 12.86 -10.96
CA GLU A 171 7.27 13.81 -12.00
C GLU A 171 6.51 13.54 -13.30
N GLY A 172 6.50 14.54 -14.18
CA GLY A 172 5.92 14.43 -15.52
C GLY A 172 4.49 13.90 -15.56
N ASP A 173 4.24 12.98 -16.45
CA ASP A 173 2.91 12.39 -16.67
C ASP A 173 2.38 11.59 -15.46
N ASP A 174 3.28 11.00 -14.66
CA ASP A 174 2.90 10.28 -13.45
C ASP A 174 2.36 11.26 -12.39
N ALA A 175 3.00 12.43 -12.24
CA ALA A 175 2.51 13.48 -11.35
C ALA A 175 1.17 14.05 -11.82
N ALA A 176 1.02 14.33 -13.11
CA ALA A 176 -0.22 14.84 -13.69
C ALA A 176 -1.39 13.84 -13.52
N LEU A 177 -1.13 12.54 -13.70
CA LEU A 177 -2.11 11.48 -13.49
C LEU A 177 -2.58 11.43 -12.04
N VAL A 178 -1.65 11.45 -11.09
CA VAL A 178 -1.96 11.42 -9.64
C VAL A 178 -2.70 12.69 -9.24
N GLN A 179 -2.25 13.86 -9.67
CA GLN A 179 -2.94 15.13 -9.40
C GLN A 179 -4.41 15.11 -9.86
N LYS A 180 -4.68 14.52 -11.02
CA LYS A 180 -6.03 14.46 -11.60
C LYS A 180 -6.94 13.46 -10.89
N TYR A 181 -6.43 12.26 -10.58
CA TYR A 181 -7.27 11.14 -10.12
C TYR A 181 -7.08 10.75 -8.64
N ASN A 182 -6.04 11.28 -8.01
CA ASN A 182 -5.79 11.13 -6.58
C ASN A 182 -5.33 12.46 -5.94
N PRO A 183 -6.09 13.56 -6.09
CA PRO A 183 -5.67 14.90 -5.66
C PRO A 183 -5.47 15.02 -4.15
N LYS A 184 -6.04 14.10 -3.36
CA LYS A 184 -5.85 14.03 -1.90
C LYS A 184 -4.55 13.32 -1.49
N GLY A 185 -3.81 12.74 -2.45
CA GLY A 185 -2.56 12.02 -2.17
C GLY A 185 -2.75 10.77 -1.30
N SER A 186 -3.92 10.11 -1.38
CA SER A 186 -4.19 8.89 -0.61
C SER A 186 -3.27 7.75 -1.06
N ILE A 187 -2.70 7.00 -0.11
CA ILE A 187 -1.79 5.88 -0.38
C ILE A 187 -2.21 4.62 0.43
N PRO A 188 -1.91 3.40 -0.08
CA PRO A 188 -1.36 3.11 -1.42
C PRO A 188 -2.31 3.53 -2.54
N TRP A 189 -1.76 3.93 -3.67
CA TRP A 189 -2.50 4.18 -4.90
C TRP A 189 -1.87 3.40 -6.03
N ILE A 190 -2.67 2.59 -6.74
CA ILE A 190 -2.18 1.78 -7.84
C ILE A 190 -3.02 2.09 -9.07
N ASN A 191 -2.37 2.60 -10.11
CA ASN A 191 -3.00 2.82 -11.42
C ASN A 191 -2.66 1.67 -12.36
N TYR A 192 -3.67 1.19 -13.05
CA TYR A 192 -3.56 0.10 -14.00
C TYR A 192 -3.83 0.63 -15.41
N GLY A 193 -2.79 0.70 -16.23
CA GLY A 193 -2.86 1.09 -17.64
C GLY A 193 -3.52 2.44 -17.89
N GLY A 194 -3.46 3.36 -16.95
CA GLY A 194 -4.04 4.70 -17.06
C GLY A 194 -5.54 4.78 -16.76
N THR A 195 -6.30 3.71 -16.91
CA THR A 195 -7.77 3.77 -16.99
C THR A 195 -8.51 3.30 -15.74
N ARG A 196 -7.83 2.63 -14.82
CA ARG A 196 -8.38 2.16 -13.55
C ARG A 196 -7.40 2.36 -12.42
N ALA A 197 -7.89 2.50 -11.19
CA ALA A 197 -7.03 2.60 -10.02
C ALA A 197 -7.68 2.00 -8.76
N THR A 198 -6.84 1.53 -7.83
CA THR A 198 -7.20 1.29 -6.43
C THR A 198 -6.66 2.41 -5.56
N THR A 199 -7.39 2.76 -4.50
CA THR A 199 -6.99 3.76 -3.51
C THR A 199 -7.19 3.18 -2.11
N GLY A 200 -6.13 3.17 -1.33
CA GLY A 200 -6.10 2.43 -0.06
C GLY A 200 -5.81 0.94 -0.26
N PRO A 201 -5.72 0.17 0.82
CA PRO A 201 -5.43 -1.27 0.76
C PRO A 201 -6.61 -2.05 0.20
N THR A 202 -6.32 -3.04 -0.64
CA THR A 202 -7.30 -4.01 -1.14
C THR A 202 -7.33 -5.28 -0.28
N VAL A 203 -6.48 -5.34 0.74
CA VAL A 203 -6.37 -6.44 1.71
C VAL A 203 -6.81 -5.99 3.11
N ASP A 204 -7.25 -6.94 3.94
CA ASP A 204 -7.55 -6.67 5.34
C ASP A 204 -6.26 -6.43 6.13
N SER A 205 -5.99 -5.18 6.43
CA SER A 205 -4.77 -4.75 7.11
C SER A 205 -4.65 -5.32 8.54
N ASN A 206 -5.78 -5.55 9.23
CA ASN A 206 -5.77 -6.05 10.60
C ASN A 206 -5.24 -7.49 10.68
N ALA A 207 -5.37 -8.27 9.61
CA ALA A 207 -4.83 -9.62 9.56
C ALA A 207 -3.29 -9.68 9.67
N PHE A 208 -2.61 -8.55 9.45
CA PHE A 208 -1.14 -8.44 9.48
C PHE A 208 -0.60 -7.96 10.82
N GLU A 209 -1.44 -7.50 11.73
CA GLU A 209 -1.02 -6.93 13.01
C GLU A 209 -0.15 -7.90 13.81
N GLY A 210 1.07 -7.45 14.19
CA GLY A 210 2.01 -8.22 15.00
C GLY A 210 2.57 -9.49 14.33
N LYS A 211 2.42 -9.65 13.01
CA LYS A 211 2.93 -10.81 12.27
C LYS A 211 4.37 -10.61 11.83
N THR A 212 5.12 -11.71 11.78
CA THR A 212 6.45 -11.77 11.17
C THR A 212 6.35 -12.05 9.67
N TYR A 213 7.46 -11.89 8.91
CA TYR A 213 7.55 -12.28 7.51
C TYR A 213 7.09 -13.72 7.26
N ASP A 214 7.55 -14.66 8.11
CA ASP A 214 7.21 -16.08 7.96
C ASP A 214 5.73 -16.34 8.21
N GLN A 215 5.13 -15.67 9.22
CA GLN A 215 3.71 -15.80 9.52
C GLN A 215 2.83 -15.22 8.42
N ILE A 216 3.21 -14.06 7.86
CA ILE A 216 2.51 -13.47 6.72
C ILE A 216 2.57 -14.42 5.53
N MET A 217 3.76 -14.92 5.19
CA MET A 217 3.92 -15.81 4.03
C MET A 217 3.19 -17.15 4.23
N ALA A 218 3.24 -17.72 5.43
CA ALA A 218 2.47 -18.93 5.76
C ALA A 218 0.97 -18.66 5.60
N GLY A 219 0.48 -17.50 6.06
CA GLY A 219 -0.90 -17.10 5.88
C GLY A 219 -1.30 -16.94 4.42
N ILE A 220 -0.45 -16.34 3.58
CA ILE A 220 -0.71 -16.21 2.13
C ILE A 220 -0.82 -17.58 1.46
N LEU A 221 0.00 -18.55 1.88
CA LEU A 221 -0.01 -19.92 1.33
C LEU A 221 -1.16 -20.78 1.84
N ASP A 222 -1.86 -20.36 2.89
CA ASP A 222 -3.07 -21.00 3.41
C ASP A 222 -4.33 -20.20 3.04
N PRO A 223 -5.08 -20.60 2.00
CA PRO A 223 -6.29 -19.91 1.58
C PRO A 223 -7.41 -19.85 2.64
N ALA A 224 -7.33 -20.68 3.69
CA ALA A 224 -8.29 -20.70 4.79
C ALA A 224 -7.95 -19.70 5.91
N SER A 225 -6.72 -19.25 6.01
CA SER A 225 -6.26 -18.26 6.99
C SER A 225 -6.91 -16.88 6.76
N ALA A 226 -6.88 -15.98 7.76
CA ALA A 226 -7.34 -14.60 7.61
C ALA A 226 -6.54 -13.85 6.52
N ILE A 227 -5.21 -14.02 6.49
CA ILE A 227 -4.34 -13.40 5.48
C ILE A 227 -4.64 -14.00 4.09
N GLY A 228 -4.73 -15.32 3.96
CA GLY A 228 -4.99 -15.99 2.68
C GLY A 228 -6.35 -15.62 2.09
N LYS A 229 -7.39 -15.51 2.93
CA LYS A 229 -8.73 -15.05 2.52
C LYS A 229 -8.75 -13.61 2.02
N SER A 230 -7.78 -12.80 2.41
CA SER A 230 -7.68 -11.40 2.03
C SER A 230 -6.72 -11.20 0.85
N VAL A 231 -5.51 -11.74 0.94
CA VAL A 231 -4.43 -11.52 -0.04
C VAL A 231 -4.65 -12.32 -1.33
N GLY A 232 -5.11 -13.58 -1.23
CA GLY A 232 -5.33 -14.43 -2.40
C GLY A 232 -6.30 -13.81 -3.42
N PRO A 233 -7.49 -13.37 -3.01
CA PRO A 233 -8.41 -12.66 -3.90
C PRO A 233 -7.82 -11.36 -4.47
N ALA A 234 -7.09 -10.57 -3.66
CA ALA A 234 -6.46 -9.33 -4.12
C ALA A 234 -5.43 -9.61 -5.23
N ILE A 235 -4.56 -10.62 -5.05
CA ILE A 235 -3.62 -11.10 -6.08
C ILE A 235 -4.36 -11.47 -7.36
N ASN A 236 -5.46 -12.22 -7.26
CA ASN A 236 -6.22 -12.63 -8.43
C ASN A 236 -6.89 -11.46 -9.15
N VAL A 237 -7.44 -10.46 -8.41
CA VAL A 237 -8.02 -9.25 -9.00
C VAL A 237 -6.98 -8.40 -9.71
N MET A 238 -5.83 -8.14 -9.07
CA MET A 238 -4.73 -7.41 -9.70
C MET A 238 -4.22 -8.12 -10.95
N THR A 239 -4.10 -9.47 -10.90
CA THR A 239 -3.73 -10.29 -12.04
C THR A 239 -4.77 -10.18 -13.16
N ALA A 240 -6.06 -10.32 -12.84
CA ALA A 240 -7.14 -10.20 -13.82
C ALA A 240 -7.17 -8.81 -14.48
N GLN A 241 -6.91 -7.76 -13.70
CA GLN A 241 -6.84 -6.40 -14.21
C GLN A 241 -5.69 -6.20 -15.21
N VAL A 242 -4.51 -6.76 -14.94
CA VAL A 242 -3.38 -6.75 -15.90
C VAL A 242 -3.75 -7.57 -17.14
N CYS A 243 -4.33 -8.76 -16.99
CA CYS A 243 -4.77 -9.61 -18.10
C CYS A 243 -5.77 -8.91 -19.01
N ALA A 244 -6.68 -8.11 -18.46
CA ALA A 244 -7.65 -7.34 -19.23
C ALA A 244 -6.99 -6.24 -20.12
N GLN A 245 -5.78 -5.83 -19.80
CA GLN A 245 -5.08 -4.74 -20.45
C GLN A 245 -3.94 -5.19 -21.39
N ASN A 246 -3.42 -6.39 -21.20
CA ASN A 246 -2.28 -6.91 -21.95
C ASN A 246 -2.65 -7.99 -23.00
N GLY A 247 -3.94 -8.06 -23.37
CA GLY A 247 -4.41 -9.05 -24.33
C GLY A 247 -4.47 -10.49 -23.79
N GLY A 248 -4.59 -10.65 -22.47
CA GLY A 248 -4.71 -11.97 -21.83
C GLY A 248 -3.41 -12.78 -21.79
N GLN A 249 -2.26 -12.11 -21.76
CA GLN A 249 -0.95 -12.78 -21.75
C GLN A 249 -0.22 -12.64 -20.41
N PRO A 250 0.55 -13.64 -19.97
CA PRO A 250 0.66 -15.00 -20.58
C PRO A 250 -0.63 -15.80 -20.36
N THR A 251 -1.04 -16.55 -21.37
CA THR A 251 -2.30 -17.32 -21.34
C THR A 251 -2.43 -18.23 -20.11
N ALA A 252 -1.36 -18.90 -19.71
CA ALA A 252 -1.39 -19.78 -18.54
C ALA A 252 -1.77 -19.05 -17.23
N VAL A 253 -1.36 -17.80 -17.08
CA VAL A 253 -1.70 -16.97 -15.92
C VAL A 253 -3.13 -16.45 -16.05
N CYS A 254 -3.49 -15.88 -17.19
CA CYS A 254 -4.78 -15.24 -17.39
C CYS A 254 -5.96 -16.23 -17.50
N ALA A 255 -5.66 -17.48 -17.88
CA ALA A 255 -6.65 -18.56 -17.92
C ALA A 255 -6.82 -19.32 -16.58
N ALA A 256 -6.02 -19.01 -15.55
CA ALA A 256 -6.12 -19.65 -14.24
C ALA A 256 -7.51 -19.44 -13.61
N THR A 257 -8.00 -20.44 -12.89
CA THR A 257 -9.39 -20.44 -12.35
C THR A 257 -9.65 -19.26 -11.44
N GLY A 258 -8.74 -18.96 -10.50
CA GLY A 258 -8.87 -17.83 -9.59
C GLY A 258 -8.87 -16.47 -10.32
N VAL A 259 -8.10 -16.33 -11.40
CA VAL A 259 -8.04 -15.11 -12.21
C VAL A 259 -9.34 -14.91 -13.00
N LYS A 260 -9.87 -15.97 -13.61
CA LYS A 260 -11.17 -15.93 -14.31
C LYS A 260 -12.30 -15.58 -13.34
N ALA A 261 -12.32 -16.18 -12.15
CA ALA A 261 -13.31 -15.83 -11.12
C ALA A 261 -13.18 -14.35 -10.70
N ALA A 262 -11.95 -13.84 -10.58
CA ALA A 262 -11.70 -12.45 -10.21
C ALA A 262 -12.07 -11.45 -11.32
N SER A 263 -12.07 -11.84 -12.58
CA SER A 263 -12.46 -10.95 -13.68
C SER A 263 -13.92 -10.48 -13.59
N ALA A 264 -14.79 -11.23 -12.91
CA ALA A 264 -16.20 -10.89 -12.74
C ALA A 264 -16.43 -9.59 -11.94
N VAL A 265 -15.50 -9.18 -11.05
CA VAL A 265 -15.63 -7.91 -10.30
C VAL A 265 -15.11 -6.71 -11.10
N LEU A 266 -14.40 -6.91 -12.22
CA LEU A 266 -13.87 -5.85 -13.06
C LEU A 266 -14.90 -5.26 -14.04
N THR A 267 -16.00 -5.94 -14.26
CA THR A 267 -17.04 -5.56 -15.25
C THR A 267 -18.10 -4.63 -14.66
N LYS A 268 -18.02 -4.32 -13.38
CA LYS A 268 -18.99 -3.47 -12.65
C LYS A 268 -18.57 -2.00 -12.59
#